data_9e6d12849e2a9b96ef1bc7832786ba5f
#
_entry.id   9e6d12849e2a9b96ef1bc7832786ba5f
#
_cell.length_a   1.000
_cell.length_b   1.000
_cell.length_c   1.000
_cell.angle_alpha   90.00
_cell.angle_beta   90.00
_cell.angle_gamma   90.00
#
_symmetry.space_group_name_H-M   'P 1'
#
loop_
_entity.id
_entity.type
_entity.pdbx_description
1 polymer ?
#
loop_
_entity_poly.entity_id
_entity_poly.type
_entity_poly.pdbx_seq_one_letter_code
_entity_poly.pdbx_strand_id
1 'polypeptide(L)'
;MAELHAQSWRRHYRGAYADAFLDGDVSADRLTVWTARLGEPDADRCTILAEDGGLVGFANTFFDDDPAWGALLDNLHVAADQQRRGIGKRLLALTAEALAQRPRPTGLYLWVLEQNTDGQAFYEALGGEGVERVPVTPPGGVPGRLTGSPMKLRYAWPEPVRLISD
;
A
#
# COMPACT_ATOMS: atom_id res chain seq x y z
N MET A 1 12.02 4.49 4.73
CA MET A 1 10.59 4.21 4.47
C MET A 1 9.75 5.48 4.47
N ALA A 2 9.74 6.28 5.53
CA ALA A 2 8.89 7.49 5.61
C ALA A 2 9.07 8.44 4.41
N GLU A 3 10.30 8.75 4.04
CA GLU A 3 10.57 9.64 2.91
C GLU A 3 10.15 9.02 1.56
N LEU A 4 10.42 7.72 1.33
CA LEU A 4 9.96 7.04 0.13
C LEU A 4 8.42 7.04 0.03
N HIS A 5 7.73 6.85 1.16
CA HIS A 5 6.27 6.94 1.25
C HIS A 5 5.78 8.36 0.92
N ALA A 6 6.39 9.39 1.52
CA ALA A 6 6.04 10.78 1.27
C ALA A 6 6.24 11.18 -0.20
N GLN A 7 7.36 10.76 -0.81
CA GLN A 7 7.63 10.99 -2.24
C GLN A 7 6.60 10.31 -3.14
N SER A 8 6.22 9.07 -2.80
CA SER A 8 5.15 8.35 -3.51
C SER A 8 3.82 9.11 -3.43
N TRP A 9 3.47 9.62 -2.25
CA TRP A 9 2.24 10.42 -2.09
C TRP A 9 2.29 11.72 -2.87
N ARG A 10 3.38 12.47 -2.83
CA ARG A 10 3.56 13.68 -3.65
C ARG A 10 3.35 13.41 -5.14
N ARG A 11 3.73 12.22 -5.61
CA ARG A 11 3.64 11.84 -7.02
C ARG A 11 2.23 11.39 -7.43
N HIS A 12 1.58 10.56 -6.60
CA HIS A 12 0.36 9.84 -7.02
C HIS A 12 -0.92 10.37 -6.39
N TYR A 13 -0.82 11.24 -5.36
CA TYR A 13 -1.98 11.66 -4.57
C TYR A 13 -2.38 13.12 -4.81
N ARG A 14 -1.68 13.85 -5.69
CA ARG A 14 -2.10 15.19 -6.09
C ARG A 14 -3.49 15.15 -6.74
N GLY A 15 -4.31 16.15 -6.42
CA GLY A 15 -5.71 16.19 -6.82
C GLY A 15 -6.67 15.45 -5.88
N ALA A 16 -6.18 14.45 -5.11
CA ALA A 16 -6.94 13.80 -4.07
C ALA A 16 -6.59 14.33 -2.67
N TYR A 17 -5.29 14.53 -2.43
CA TYR A 17 -4.80 15.12 -1.18
C TYR A 17 -4.45 16.60 -1.41
N ALA A 18 -4.65 17.41 -0.38
CA ALA A 18 -4.36 18.83 -0.43
C ALA A 18 -2.87 19.10 -0.69
N ASP A 19 -2.56 19.97 -1.66
CA ASP A 19 -1.18 20.33 -1.99
C ASP A 19 -0.42 20.89 -0.80
N ALA A 20 -1.08 21.70 0.04
CA ALA A 20 -0.48 22.23 1.27
C ALA A 20 0.00 21.13 2.22
N PHE A 21 -0.69 19.99 2.29
CA PHE A 21 -0.26 18.83 3.07
C PHE A 21 0.88 18.06 2.37
N LEU A 22 0.76 17.83 1.07
CA LEU A 22 1.76 17.08 0.29
C LEU A 22 3.11 17.83 0.21
N ASP A 23 3.08 19.15 0.04
CA ASP A 23 4.28 19.99 -0.09
C ASP A 23 4.85 20.43 1.28
N GLY A 24 4.03 20.34 2.35
CA GLY A 24 4.41 20.70 3.71
C GLY A 24 4.71 19.47 4.59
N ASP A 25 3.74 19.07 5.38
CA ASP A 25 3.91 18.19 6.55
C ASP A 25 3.99 16.69 6.24
N VAL A 26 3.82 16.27 4.98
CA VAL A 26 3.71 14.83 4.65
C VAL A 26 4.92 14.00 5.08
N SER A 27 6.16 14.52 4.97
CA SER A 27 7.35 13.78 5.41
C SER A 27 7.38 13.58 6.92
N ALA A 28 7.06 14.64 7.70
CA ALA A 28 6.98 14.57 9.16
C ALA A 28 5.83 13.64 9.62
N ASP A 29 4.69 13.73 8.95
CA ASP A 29 3.54 12.86 9.20
C ASP A 29 3.88 11.39 8.95
N ARG A 30 4.53 11.06 7.82
CA ARG A 30 4.95 9.70 7.52
C ARG A 30 6.04 9.21 8.46
N LEU A 31 6.97 10.06 8.87
CA LEU A 31 7.99 9.70 9.87
C LEU A 31 7.33 9.31 11.20
N THR A 32 6.38 10.09 11.67
CA THR A 32 5.62 9.78 12.90
C THR A 32 4.91 8.42 12.80
N VAL A 33 4.19 8.18 11.69
CA VAL A 33 3.49 6.91 11.46
C VAL A 33 4.45 5.73 11.44
N TRP A 34 5.56 5.82 10.70
CA TRP A 34 6.51 4.72 10.59
C TRP A 34 7.32 4.49 11.87
N THR A 35 7.63 5.54 12.63
CA THR A 35 8.28 5.40 13.94
C THR A 35 7.38 4.63 14.90
N ALA A 36 6.10 4.97 14.97
CA ALA A 36 5.14 4.24 15.79
C ALA A 36 4.96 2.78 15.32
N ARG A 37 4.81 2.57 14.01
CA ARG A 37 4.60 1.22 13.44
C ARG A 37 5.78 0.27 13.65
N LEU A 38 7.01 0.77 13.55
CA LEU A 38 8.23 -0.05 13.66
C LEU A 38 8.79 -0.09 15.09
N GLY A 39 8.32 0.80 15.97
CA GLY A 39 8.78 0.88 17.36
C GLY A 39 8.33 -0.29 18.22
N GLU A 40 7.22 -0.95 17.86
CA GLU A 40 6.68 -2.09 18.61
C GLU A 40 6.51 -3.29 17.68
N PRO A 41 7.07 -4.46 18.06
CA PRO A 41 6.83 -5.70 17.34
C PRO A 41 5.33 -6.04 17.33
N ASP A 42 4.83 -6.46 16.19
CA ASP A 42 3.44 -6.83 15.99
C ASP A 42 3.39 -8.12 15.15
N ALA A 43 2.90 -9.20 15.74
CA ALA A 43 2.83 -10.52 15.09
C ALA A 43 1.80 -10.54 13.93
N ASP A 44 0.86 -9.60 13.92
CA ASP A 44 -0.16 -9.48 12.89
C ASP A 44 0.20 -8.45 11.81
N ARG A 45 1.47 -8.04 11.79
CA ARG A 45 2.00 -7.14 10.77
C ARG A 45 3.28 -7.69 10.13
N CYS A 46 3.39 -7.53 8.82
CA CYS A 46 4.60 -7.86 8.06
C CYS A 46 5.07 -6.64 7.28
N THR A 47 6.35 -6.31 7.39
CA THR A 47 7.00 -5.27 6.59
C THR A 47 8.13 -5.90 5.80
N ILE A 48 8.07 -5.79 4.47
CA ILE A 48 9.06 -6.34 3.53
C ILE A 48 9.79 -5.16 2.89
N LEU A 49 11.12 -5.22 2.87
CA LEU A 49 11.98 -4.20 2.28
C LEU A 49 12.65 -4.72 1.01
N ALA A 50 12.75 -3.87 -0.01
CA ALA A 50 13.58 -4.08 -1.18
C ALA A 50 14.75 -3.10 -1.14
N GLU A 51 16.00 -3.61 -1.23
CA GLU A 51 17.21 -2.83 -1.13
C GLU A 51 18.13 -3.07 -2.34
N ASP A 52 18.71 -1.99 -2.88
CA ASP A 52 19.72 -1.98 -3.93
C ASP A 52 20.64 -0.77 -3.69
N GLY A 53 21.69 -0.96 -2.87
CA GLY A 53 22.53 0.13 -2.37
C GLY A 53 21.82 1.12 -1.43
N GLY A 54 20.56 0.85 -1.10
CA GLY A 54 19.66 1.63 -0.25
C GLY A 54 18.23 1.12 -0.40
N LEU A 55 17.29 1.69 0.35
CA LEU A 55 15.89 1.30 0.27
C LEU A 55 15.27 1.77 -1.06
N VAL A 56 14.88 0.82 -1.91
CA VAL A 56 14.26 1.08 -3.22
C VAL A 56 12.76 0.76 -3.26
N GLY A 57 12.23 0.04 -2.28
CA GLY A 57 10.81 -0.26 -2.17
C GLY A 57 10.46 -0.92 -0.86
N PHE A 58 9.17 -0.97 -0.55
CA PHE A 58 8.66 -1.71 0.60
C PHE A 58 7.19 -2.07 0.44
N ALA A 59 6.78 -3.12 1.14
CA ALA A 59 5.39 -3.49 1.38
C ALA A 59 5.12 -3.55 2.89
N ASN A 60 3.92 -3.17 3.32
CA ASN A 60 3.47 -3.34 4.70
C ASN A 60 2.06 -3.91 4.70
N THR A 61 1.88 -5.01 5.43
CA THR A 61 0.64 -5.78 5.45
C THR A 61 0.18 -5.98 6.88
N PHE A 62 -1.11 -5.77 7.12
CA PHE A 62 -1.80 -6.18 8.34
C PHE A 62 -2.52 -7.48 8.06
N PHE A 63 -2.17 -8.54 8.79
CA PHE A 63 -2.85 -9.81 8.73
C PHE A 63 -4.19 -9.74 9.50
N ASP A 64 -5.18 -10.52 9.07
CA ASP A 64 -6.49 -10.60 9.74
C ASP A 64 -7.22 -9.25 9.94
N ASP A 65 -7.03 -8.30 9.00
CA ASP A 65 -7.58 -6.94 9.07
C ASP A 65 -9.11 -6.91 8.88
N ASP A 66 -9.61 -7.67 7.92
CA ASP A 66 -11.03 -7.70 7.55
C ASP A 66 -11.55 -9.15 7.51
N PRO A 67 -12.65 -9.48 8.23
CA PRO A 67 -13.17 -10.85 8.27
C PRO A 67 -13.68 -11.37 6.92
N ALA A 68 -14.04 -10.48 5.99
CA ALA A 68 -14.54 -10.85 4.66
C ALA A 68 -13.42 -10.85 3.61
N TRP A 69 -12.47 -9.93 3.70
CA TRP A 69 -11.43 -9.70 2.69
C TRP A 69 -10.04 -10.21 3.09
N GLY A 70 -9.82 -10.43 4.38
CA GLY A 70 -8.57 -10.99 4.91
C GLY A 70 -7.52 -9.94 5.24
N ALA A 71 -6.29 -10.13 4.76
CA ALA A 71 -5.15 -9.26 5.03
C ALA A 71 -5.20 -7.98 4.19
N LEU A 72 -4.85 -6.84 4.82
CA LEU A 72 -4.70 -5.56 4.15
C LEU A 72 -3.24 -5.32 3.77
N LEU A 73 -2.93 -5.25 2.48
CA LEU A 73 -1.70 -4.63 2.00
C LEU A 73 -1.86 -3.10 2.05
N ASP A 74 -1.51 -2.53 3.20
CA ASP A 74 -1.70 -1.08 3.46
C ASP A 74 -0.74 -0.21 2.65
N ASN A 75 0.48 -0.72 2.39
CA ASN A 75 1.47 0.01 1.61
C ASN A 75 2.19 -0.92 0.62
N LEU A 76 2.36 -0.44 -0.59
CA LEU A 76 3.26 -0.98 -1.61
C LEU A 76 3.86 0.19 -2.37
N HIS A 77 5.12 0.47 -2.12
CA HIS A 77 5.82 1.61 -2.72
C HIS A 77 7.17 1.19 -3.31
N VAL A 78 7.47 1.69 -4.50
CA VAL A 78 8.75 1.53 -5.18
C VAL A 78 9.25 2.90 -5.61
N ALA A 79 10.52 3.18 -5.38
CA ALA A 79 11.17 4.41 -5.78
C ALA A 79 10.96 4.66 -7.29
N ALA A 80 10.74 5.92 -7.67
CA ALA A 80 10.29 6.28 -9.00
C ALA A 80 11.27 5.84 -10.11
N ASP A 81 12.56 5.94 -9.85
CA ASP A 81 13.66 5.53 -10.73
C ASP A 81 13.88 4.01 -10.77
N GLN A 82 13.25 3.26 -9.87
CA GLN A 82 13.35 1.81 -9.75
C GLN A 82 12.08 1.07 -10.21
N GLN A 83 11.06 1.82 -10.64
CA GLN A 83 9.81 1.23 -11.16
C GLN A 83 10.04 0.47 -12.47
N ARG A 84 9.09 -0.40 -12.83
CA ARG A 84 9.12 -1.27 -14.03
C ARG A 84 10.29 -2.26 -14.10
N ARG A 85 10.98 -2.50 -12.96
CA ARG A 85 12.05 -3.51 -12.79
C ARG A 85 11.57 -4.79 -12.09
N GLY A 86 10.26 -4.96 -11.93
CA GLY A 86 9.68 -6.14 -11.26
C GLY A 86 9.64 -6.06 -9.73
N ILE A 87 10.18 -5.00 -9.10
CA ILE A 87 10.27 -4.87 -7.63
C ILE A 87 8.88 -4.93 -6.98
N GLY A 88 7.90 -4.19 -7.53
CA GLY A 88 6.52 -4.20 -7.00
C GLY A 88 5.87 -5.59 -7.08
N LYS A 89 6.04 -6.30 -8.21
CA LYS A 89 5.58 -7.68 -8.38
C LYS A 89 6.22 -8.61 -7.34
N ARG A 90 7.53 -8.50 -7.13
CA ARG A 90 8.26 -9.33 -6.15
C ARG A 90 7.82 -9.03 -4.71
N LEU A 91 7.60 -7.75 -4.35
CA LEU A 91 7.08 -7.37 -3.04
C LEU A 91 5.68 -7.95 -2.80
N LEU A 92 4.80 -7.92 -3.81
CA LEU A 92 3.46 -8.50 -3.72
C LEU A 92 3.51 -10.02 -3.58
N ALA A 93 4.37 -10.70 -4.34
CA ALA A 93 4.59 -12.15 -4.22
C ALA A 93 5.10 -12.54 -2.82
N LEU A 94 6.08 -11.81 -2.28
CA LEU A 94 6.60 -12.02 -0.93
C LEU A 94 5.54 -11.77 0.15
N THR A 95 4.63 -10.81 -0.08
CA THR A 95 3.46 -10.61 0.80
C THR A 95 2.55 -11.84 0.80
N ALA A 96 2.27 -12.40 -0.37
CA ALA A 96 1.48 -13.63 -0.49
C ALA A 96 2.19 -14.83 0.13
N GLU A 97 3.52 -14.96 -0.02
CA GLU A 97 4.33 -15.97 0.66
C GLU A 97 4.22 -15.86 2.19
N ALA A 98 4.33 -14.64 2.72
CA ALA A 98 4.20 -14.39 4.16
C ALA A 98 2.78 -14.73 4.68
N LEU A 99 1.75 -14.38 3.91
CA LEU A 99 0.38 -14.73 4.24
C LEU A 99 0.14 -16.25 4.22
N ALA A 100 0.72 -16.97 3.26
CA ALA A 100 0.62 -18.43 3.16
C ALA A 100 1.27 -19.17 4.35
N GLN A 101 2.19 -18.53 5.08
CA GLN A 101 2.79 -19.08 6.30
C GLN A 101 1.90 -18.90 7.55
N ARG A 102 0.81 -18.15 7.45
CA ARG A 102 -0.11 -17.97 8.59
C ARG A 102 -0.89 -19.26 8.86
N PRO A 103 -1.25 -19.53 10.13
CA PRO A 103 -2.03 -20.72 10.51
C PRO A 103 -3.39 -20.82 9.78
N ARG A 104 -3.94 -19.66 9.42
CA ARG A 104 -5.20 -19.54 8.65
C ARG A 104 -4.97 -18.50 7.54
N PRO A 105 -4.45 -18.93 6.38
CA PRO A 105 -4.32 -18.05 5.24
C PRO A 105 -5.68 -17.50 4.81
N THR A 106 -5.74 -16.20 4.59
CA THR A 106 -6.94 -15.48 4.18
C THR A 106 -6.74 -14.86 2.79
N GLY A 107 -7.75 -14.19 2.27
CA GLY A 107 -7.60 -13.32 1.10
C GLY A 107 -6.61 -12.19 1.36
N LEU A 108 -6.23 -11.51 0.31
CA LEU A 108 -5.42 -10.29 0.33
C LEU A 108 -6.21 -9.19 -0.35
N TYR A 109 -6.20 -7.99 0.20
CA TYR A 109 -6.77 -6.83 -0.45
C TYR A 109 -5.93 -5.57 -0.21
N LEU A 110 -6.19 -4.56 -1.01
CA LEU A 110 -5.60 -3.23 -0.86
C LEU A 110 -6.59 -2.14 -1.30
N TRP A 111 -6.23 -0.91 -1.00
CA TRP A 111 -6.92 0.27 -1.50
C TRP A 111 -6.02 1.07 -2.44
N VAL A 112 -6.55 1.48 -3.58
CA VAL A 112 -5.89 2.37 -4.53
C VAL A 112 -6.80 3.56 -4.84
N LEU A 113 -6.23 4.76 -4.97
CA LEU A 113 -7.01 5.93 -5.42
C LEU A 113 -7.58 5.68 -6.81
N GLU A 114 -8.84 6.05 -7.03
CA GLU A 114 -9.51 5.92 -8.33
C GLU A 114 -8.76 6.63 -9.46
N GLN A 115 -8.09 7.73 -9.16
CA GLN A 115 -7.25 8.45 -10.13
C GLN A 115 -5.92 7.78 -10.45
N ASN A 116 -5.46 6.81 -9.65
CA ASN A 116 -4.20 6.09 -9.87
C ASN A 116 -4.40 4.91 -10.83
N THR A 117 -4.65 5.23 -12.11
CA THR A 117 -4.91 4.23 -13.15
C THR A 117 -3.72 3.30 -13.42
N ASP A 118 -2.49 3.80 -13.28
CA ASP A 118 -1.29 2.96 -13.40
C ASP A 118 -1.23 1.88 -12.31
N GLY A 119 -1.58 2.25 -11.07
CA GLY A 119 -1.68 1.29 -9.96
C GLY A 119 -2.78 0.26 -10.20
N GLN A 120 -3.94 0.68 -10.69
CA GLN A 120 -5.05 -0.23 -11.02
C GLN A 120 -4.60 -1.23 -12.10
N ALA A 121 -4.05 -0.76 -13.21
CA ALA A 121 -3.55 -1.63 -14.29
C ALA A 121 -2.47 -2.62 -13.80
N PHE A 122 -1.60 -2.18 -12.88
CA PHE A 122 -0.60 -3.06 -12.25
C PHE A 122 -1.26 -4.17 -11.43
N TYR A 123 -2.27 -3.86 -10.62
CA TYR A 123 -2.96 -4.87 -9.80
C TYR A 123 -3.80 -5.83 -10.65
N GLU A 124 -4.48 -5.32 -11.68
CA GLU A 124 -5.24 -6.13 -12.64
C GLU A 124 -4.35 -7.11 -13.40
N ALA A 125 -3.16 -6.64 -13.86
CA ALA A 125 -2.17 -7.50 -14.52
C ALA A 125 -1.64 -8.64 -13.63
N LEU A 126 -1.78 -8.50 -12.29
CA LEU A 126 -1.43 -9.51 -11.31
C LEU A 126 -2.67 -10.27 -10.75
N GLY A 127 -3.79 -10.21 -11.48
CA GLY A 127 -5.00 -10.96 -11.16
C GLY A 127 -5.83 -10.37 -10.00
N GLY A 128 -5.58 -9.12 -9.63
CA GLY A 128 -6.42 -8.38 -8.68
C GLY A 128 -7.76 -7.99 -9.30
N GLU A 129 -8.82 -8.14 -8.55
CA GLU A 129 -10.18 -7.78 -8.97
C GLU A 129 -10.65 -6.52 -8.23
N GLY A 130 -11.13 -5.51 -8.97
CA GLY A 130 -11.78 -4.33 -8.40
C GLY A 130 -13.17 -4.70 -7.87
N VAL A 131 -13.36 -4.66 -6.56
CA VAL A 131 -14.55 -5.22 -5.89
C VAL A 131 -15.40 -4.19 -5.16
N GLU A 132 -14.86 -3.02 -4.87
CA GLU A 132 -15.57 -1.99 -4.10
C GLU A 132 -15.04 -0.59 -4.42
N ARG A 133 -15.91 0.42 -4.29
CA ARG A 133 -15.60 1.84 -4.46
C ARG A 133 -16.17 2.64 -3.31
N VAL A 134 -15.30 3.36 -2.58
CA VAL A 134 -15.70 4.15 -1.40
C VAL A 134 -14.98 5.50 -1.36
N PRO A 135 -15.50 6.49 -0.60
CA PRO A 135 -14.77 7.74 -0.36
C PRO A 135 -13.45 7.51 0.38
N VAL A 136 -12.46 8.33 0.07
CA VAL A 136 -11.18 8.34 0.81
C VAL A 136 -11.39 8.93 2.20
N THR A 137 -10.88 8.24 3.21
CA THR A 137 -10.81 8.79 4.57
C THR A 137 -9.61 9.74 4.67
N PRO A 138 -9.78 10.95 5.22
CA PRO A 138 -8.68 11.89 5.36
C PRO A 138 -7.50 11.31 6.15
N PRO A 139 -6.24 11.51 5.69
CA PRO A 139 -5.07 11.06 6.41
C PRO A 139 -5.05 11.61 7.84
N GLY A 140 -4.88 10.71 8.82
CA GLY A 140 -4.91 11.08 10.25
C GLY A 140 -6.25 11.63 10.73
N GLY A 141 -7.35 11.42 9.98
CA GLY A 141 -8.67 11.95 10.32
C GLY A 141 -8.82 13.46 10.16
N VAL A 142 -7.89 14.14 9.48
CA VAL A 142 -7.88 15.61 9.29
C VAL A 142 -8.53 15.98 7.96
N PRO A 143 -9.79 16.50 7.94
CA PRO A 143 -10.52 16.77 6.70
C PRO A 143 -9.78 17.69 5.72
N GLY A 144 -9.08 18.71 6.21
CA GLY A 144 -8.30 19.65 5.38
C GLY A 144 -7.11 19.03 4.63
N ARG A 145 -6.82 17.74 4.83
CA ARG A 145 -5.81 17.01 4.06
C ARG A 145 -6.33 16.42 2.75
N LEU A 146 -7.63 16.51 2.47
CA LEU A 146 -8.23 16.10 1.19
C LEU A 146 -8.55 17.30 0.31
N THR A 147 -8.58 17.06 -0.99
CA THR A 147 -9.11 17.98 -2.00
C THR A 147 -10.38 17.37 -2.58
N GLY A 148 -11.51 18.07 -2.43
CA GLY A 148 -12.80 17.57 -2.90
C GLY A 148 -13.25 16.29 -2.17
N SER A 149 -13.80 15.35 -2.94
CA SER A 149 -14.30 14.06 -2.45
C SER A 149 -13.68 12.91 -3.24
N PRO A 150 -12.38 12.65 -3.08
CA PRO A 150 -11.72 11.60 -3.83
C PRO A 150 -12.25 10.22 -3.45
N MET A 151 -12.23 9.30 -4.41
CA MET A 151 -12.65 7.92 -4.24
C MET A 151 -11.45 6.99 -4.26
N LYS A 152 -11.59 5.84 -3.60
CA LYS A 152 -10.65 4.72 -3.65
C LYS A 152 -11.38 3.44 -4.03
N LEU A 153 -10.64 2.55 -4.68
CA LEU A 153 -11.09 1.24 -5.12
C LEU A 153 -10.42 0.16 -4.26
N ARG A 154 -11.18 -0.85 -3.87
CA ARG A 154 -10.64 -2.07 -3.28
C ARG A 154 -10.28 -3.04 -4.40
N TYR A 155 -9.04 -3.47 -4.42
CA TYR A 155 -8.58 -4.62 -5.20
C TYR A 155 -8.35 -5.80 -4.29
N ALA A 156 -8.83 -6.99 -4.69
CA ALA A 156 -8.78 -8.18 -3.87
C ALA A 156 -8.24 -9.40 -4.66
N TRP A 157 -7.55 -10.27 -3.94
CA TRP A 157 -7.11 -11.60 -4.35
C TRP A 157 -7.68 -12.60 -3.34
N PRO A 158 -8.79 -13.29 -3.67
CA PRO A 158 -9.35 -14.34 -2.80
C PRO A 158 -8.38 -15.49 -2.55
N GLU A 159 -7.54 -15.78 -3.55
CA GLU A 159 -6.51 -16.82 -3.52
C GLU A 159 -5.12 -16.20 -3.79
N PRO A 160 -4.53 -15.48 -2.81
CA PRO A 160 -3.28 -14.76 -3.02
C PRO A 160 -2.08 -15.68 -3.31
N VAL A 161 -2.19 -16.98 -3.03
CA VAL A 161 -1.16 -17.98 -3.38
C VAL A 161 -0.83 -18.00 -4.88
N ARG A 162 -1.74 -17.60 -5.73
CA ARG A 162 -1.50 -17.48 -7.19
C ARG A 162 -0.45 -16.42 -7.53
N LEU A 163 -0.24 -15.43 -6.66
CA LEU A 163 0.81 -14.41 -6.82
C LEU A 163 2.24 -14.96 -6.65
N ILE A 164 2.37 -16.16 -6.06
CA ILE A 164 3.67 -16.81 -5.82
C ILE A 164 4.17 -17.53 -7.07
N SER A 165 3.25 -17.94 -7.95
CA SER A 165 3.52 -18.90 -9.04
C SER A 165 4.01 -18.26 -10.34
N ASP A 166 4.08 -16.92 -10.42
CA ASP A 166 4.54 -16.14 -11.58
C ASP A 166 5.89 -15.44 -11.31
#